data_b6876aee6fe283538d5f8c967c51f823
#
_entry.id   b6876aee6fe283538d5f8c967c51f823
#
_cell.length_a   1.000
_cell.length_b   1.000
_cell.length_c   1.000
_cell.angle_alpha   90.00
_cell.angle_beta   90.00
_cell.angle_gamma   90.00
#
_symmetry.space_group_name_H-M   'P 1'
#
loop_
_entity.id
_entity.type
_entity.pdbx_description
1 polymer ?
#
loop_
_entity_poly.entity_id
_entity_poly.type
_entity_poly.pdbx_seq_one_letter_code
_entity_poly.pdbx_strand_id
1 'polypeptide(L)'
;LVGSEMCIRDSRRLWTKGETSGNYLDIVSVTADCDNDTLLIRAIPHGPTCHTGAASCFDGAAAGTEGFIRYLQGVIQRRHAEMPEGSYTSKLFNRGVNKIAQKVGEEAVETVIEAVAGNREAMVYEASDLIYHLLVLLEATGCSIADLEAELARRHS
;
A
#
# COMPACT_ATOMS: atom_id res chain seq x y z
N LEU A 1 -0.92 23.94 -10.59
CA LEU A 1 -1.70 23.32 -9.51
C LEU A 1 -0.73 22.90 -8.40
N VAL A 2 -0.74 23.58 -7.28
CA VAL A 2 0.06 23.22 -6.10
C VAL A 2 -0.95 22.90 -5.00
N GLY A 3 -0.88 21.67 -4.49
CA GLY A 3 -1.82 21.18 -3.49
C GLY A 3 -3.07 20.53 -4.10
N SER A 4 -4.08 20.32 -3.27
CA SER A 4 -5.36 19.68 -3.65
C SER A 4 -6.35 20.64 -4.31
N GLU A 5 -5.87 21.67 -4.99
CA GLU A 5 -6.72 22.67 -5.62
C GLU A 5 -7.17 22.24 -7.02
N MET A 6 -8.47 22.35 -7.28
CA MET A 6 -9.09 22.05 -8.55
C MET A 6 -9.99 23.19 -8.99
N CYS A 7 -10.08 23.43 -10.30
CA CYS A 7 -11.04 24.38 -10.84
C CYS A 7 -12.44 23.77 -10.87
N ILE A 8 -13.41 24.41 -10.22
CA ILE A 8 -14.81 23.99 -10.28
C ILE A 8 -15.42 24.46 -11.60
N ARG A 9 -16.16 23.56 -12.27
CA ARG A 9 -16.79 23.76 -13.57
C ARG A 9 -17.63 25.05 -13.65
N ASP A 10 -18.29 25.43 -12.57
CA ASP A 10 -19.33 26.48 -12.59
C ASP A 10 -18.87 27.84 -12.01
N SER A 11 -17.73 27.90 -11.29
CA SER A 11 -17.40 29.10 -10.52
C SER A 11 -16.17 29.87 -10.99
N ARG A 12 -15.36 29.32 -11.87
CA ARG A 12 -14.03 29.85 -12.25
C ARG A 12 -13.08 30.15 -11.05
N ARG A 13 -13.40 29.60 -9.89
CA ARG A 13 -12.61 29.71 -8.67
C ARG A 13 -11.85 28.41 -8.46
N LEU A 14 -10.66 28.51 -7.92
CA LEU A 14 -9.96 27.35 -7.41
C LEU A 14 -10.72 26.80 -6.21
N TRP A 15 -10.88 25.51 -6.17
CA TRP A 15 -11.54 24.77 -5.09
C TRP A 15 -10.56 23.77 -4.49
N THR A 16 -10.49 23.74 -3.17
CA THR A 16 -9.66 22.80 -2.45
C THR A 16 -10.38 21.47 -2.27
N LYS A 17 -9.84 20.39 -2.80
CA LYS A 17 -10.39 19.04 -2.60
C LYS A 17 -10.42 18.73 -1.10
N GLY A 18 -11.60 18.39 -0.59
CA GLY A 18 -11.79 18.06 0.83
C GLY A 18 -12.23 19.23 1.71
N GLU A 19 -12.36 20.46 1.20
CA GLU A 19 -12.78 21.62 1.97
C GLU A 19 -14.10 21.39 2.72
N THR A 20 -15.04 20.66 2.10
CA THR A 20 -16.36 20.37 2.70
C THR A 20 -16.42 18.98 3.35
N SER A 21 -15.79 17.98 2.72
CA SER A 21 -15.92 16.57 3.12
C SER A 21 -14.84 16.10 4.09
N GLY A 22 -13.74 16.84 4.25
CA GLY A 22 -12.55 16.39 4.96
C GLY A 22 -11.72 15.33 4.21
N ASN A 23 -12.17 14.91 3.01
CA ASN A 23 -11.49 13.89 2.20
C ASN A 23 -10.59 14.56 1.17
N TYR A 24 -9.31 14.61 1.42
CA TYR A 24 -8.31 15.24 0.55
C TYR A 24 -7.30 14.23 0.02
N LEU A 25 -6.43 14.72 -0.86
CA LEU A 25 -5.38 13.93 -1.51
C LEU A 25 -4.03 14.58 -1.19
N ASP A 26 -3.11 13.85 -0.58
CA ASP A 26 -1.73 14.29 -0.43
C ASP A 26 -0.97 13.99 -1.72
N ILE A 27 -0.48 15.03 -2.39
CA ILE A 27 0.27 14.89 -3.62
C ILE A 27 1.69 14.39 -3.29
N VAL A 28 2.01 13.22 -3.79
CA VAL A 28 3.34 12.59 -3.66
C VAL A 28 4.28 13.05 -4.76
N SER A 29 3.79 13.11 -6.00
CA SER A 29 4.57 13.58 -7.14
C SER A 29 3.69 14.09 -8.27
N VAL A 30 4.23 15.03 -9.04
CA VAL A 30 3.68 15.51 -10.32
C VAL A 30 4.77 15.36 -11.36
N THR A 31 4.49 14.66 -12.45
CA THR A 31 5.44 14.40 -13.54
C THR A 31 4.76 14.73 -14.86
N ALA A 32 5.41 15.52 -15.69
CA ALA A 32 4.98 15.71 -17.06
C ALA A 32 5.39 14.50 -17.92
N ASP A 33 4.62 14.22 -18.95
CA ASP A 33 5.00 13.20 -19.97
C ASP A 33 6.07 13.72 -20.92
N CYS A 34 6.41 12.93 -21.97
CA CYS A 34 7.55 13.22 -22.84
C CYS A 34 7.37 14.44 -23.75
N ASP A 35 6.15 14.87 -24.03
CA ASP A 35 5.83 16.06 -24.85
C ASP A 35 5.22 17.21 -24.05
N ASN A 36 5.11 17.06 -22.72
CA ASN A 36 4.63 18.04 -21.75
C ASN A 36 3.17 18.48 -21.95
N ASP A 37 2.33 17.64 -22.54
CA ASP A 37 0.91 17.90 -22.70
C ASP A 37 0.03 17.19 -21.66
N THR A 38 0.58 16.22 -20.89
CA THR A 38 -0.10 15.45 -19.87
C THR A 38 0.65 15.48 -18.54
N LEU A 39 -0.08 15.55 -17.42
CA LEU A 39 0.49 15.47 -16.08
C LEU A 39 0.04 14.20 -15.36
N LEU A 40 1.00 13.37 -14.96
CA LEU A 40 0.77 12.25 -14.05
C LEU A 40 0.89 12.75 -12.61
N ILE A 41 -0.22 12.71 -11.87
CA ILE A 41 -0.25 13.08 -10.45
C ILE A 41 -0.40 11.82 -9.62
N ARG A 42 0.56 11.56 -8.74
CA ARG A 42 0.47 10.51 -7.72
C ARG A 42 0.06 11.14 -6.41
N ALA A 43 -0.98 10.59 -5.77
CA ALA A 43 -1.50 11.13 -4.53
C ALA A 43 -1.97 10.02 -3.59
N ILE A 44 -1.89 10.29 -2.28
CA ILE A 44 -2.41 9.41 -1.22
C ILE A 44 -3.76 9.96 -0.77
N PRO A 45 -4.84 9.18 -0.86
CA PRO A 45 -6.16 9.63 -0.43
C PRO A 45 -6.31 9.56 1.09
N HIS A 46 -6.83 10.62 1.70
CA HIS A 46 -7.32 10.65 3.07
C HIS A 46 -8.84 10.50 3.06
N GLY A 47 -9.31 9.27 3.08
CA GLY A 47 -10.72 8.92 3.01
C GLY A 47 -11.23 8.67 1.58
N PRO A 48 -12.55 8.46 1.43
CA PRO A 48 -13.17 8.18 0.14
C PRO A 48 -12.96 9.31 -0.87
N THR A 49 -12.55 8.98 -2.09
CA THR A 49 -12.35 9.98 -3.14
C THR A 49 -13.63 10.25 -3.95
N CYS A 50 -14.58 9.33 -3.92
CA CYS A 50 -15.88 9.47 -4.59
C CYS A 50 -16.91 10.18 -3.69
N HIS A 51 -17.78 10.98 -4.29
CA HIS A 51 -18.89 11.65 -3.59
C HIS A 51 -19.93 10.69 -3.01
N THR A 52 -19.95 9.43 -3.47
CA THR A 52 -20.82 8.35 -2.95
C THR A 52 -20.26 7.69 -1.69
N GLY A 53 -19.07 8.06 -1.25
CA GLY A 53 -18.35 7.40 -0.15
C GLY A 53 -17.52 6.19 -0.61
N ALA A 54 -17.49 5.88 -1.90
CA ALA A 54 -16.63 4.83 -2.45
C ALA A 54 -15.17 5.29 -2.56
N ALA A 55 -14.24 4.33 -2.55
CA ALA A 55 -12.82 4.61 -2.71
C ALA A 55 -12.45 5.19 -4.08
N SER A 56 -13.26 4.90 -5.11
CA SER A 56 -13.08 5.36 -6.49
C SER A 56 -14.43 5.67 -7.15
N CYS A 57 -14.42 6.56 -8.14
CA CYS A 57 -15.59 6.82 -9.00
C CYS A 57 -15.72 5.81 -10.15
N PHE A 58 -14.80 4.90 -10.30
CA PHE A 58 -14.80 3.90 -11.36
C PHE A 58 -15.37 2.58 -10.81
N ASP A 59 -16.66 2.32 -11.12
CA ASP A 59 -17.32 1.07 -10.76
C ASP A 59 -16.62 -0.11 -11.46
N GLY A 60 -16.27 -1.14 -10.69
CA GLY A 60 -15.60 -2.33 -11.20
C GLY A 60 -14.09 -2.22 -11.40
N ALA A 61 -13.49 -1.04 -11.30
CA ALA A 61 -12.12 -0.98 -10.88
C ALA A 61 -12.13 -1.45 -9.42
N ALA A 62 -11.83 -2.72 -9.17
CA ALA A 62 -11.40 -3.13 -7.85
C ALA A 62 -10.48 -2.03 -7.37
N ALA A 63 -10.73 -1.45 -6.20
CA ALA A 63 -9.84 -0.50 -5.54
C ALA A 63 -8.47 -1.12 -5.77
N GLY A 64 -7.69 -0.52 -6.71
CA GLY A 64 -6.72 -1.30 -7.45
C GLY A 64 -5.81 -2.00 -6.46
N THR A 65 -5.72 -3.30 -6.56
CA THR A 65 -4.68 -4.08 -5.86
C THR A 65 -3.29 -3.60 -6.32
N GLU A 66 -3.27 -2.81 -7.37
CA GLU A 66 -2.10 -2.10 -7.87
C GLU A 66 -1.56 -1.14 -6.79
N GLY A 67 -0.38 -1.44 -6.27
CA GLY A 67 0.22 -0.71 -5.17
C GLY A 67 -0.26 -1.10 -3.77
N PHE A 68 -1.17 -2.10 -3.61
CA PHE A 68 -1.66 -2.53 -2.31
C PHE A 68 -0.54 -2.99 -1.37
N ILE A 69 0.50 -3.64 -1.88
CA ILE A 69 1.66 -4.07 -1.08
C ILE A 69 2.36 -2.85 -0.45
N ARG A 70 2.54 -1.78 -1.20
CA ARG A 70 3.13 -0.52 -0.68
C ARG A 70 2.22 0.16 0.35
N TYR A 71 0.91 0.15 0.11
CA TYR A 71 -0.06 0.63 1.08
C TYR A 71 0.00 -0.17 2.38
N LEU A 72 0.03 -1.51 2.28
CA LEU A 72 0.13 -2.42 3.43
C LEU A 72 1.42 -2.17 4.23
N GLN A 73 2.55 -1.94 3.54
CA GLN A 73 3.79 -1.54 4.21
C GLN A 73 3.60 -0.25 5.02
N GLY A 74 2.96 0.78 4.48
CA GLY A 74 2.66 2.01 5.20
C GLY A 74 1.76 1.79 6.43
N VAL A 75 0.82 0.84 6.37
CA VAL A 75 0.02 0.43 7.53
C VAL A 75 0.88 -0.24 8.60
N ILE A 76 1.81 -1.12 8.18
CA ILE A 76 2.74 -1.82 9.10
C ILE A 76 3.67 -0.80 9.79
N GLN A 77 4.24 0.14 9.04
CA GLN A 77 5.10 1.21 9.57
C GLN A 77 4.37 2.05 10.62
N ARG A 78 3.14 2.48 10.34
CA ARG A 78 2.32 3.20 11.31
C ARG A 78 2.09 2.37 12.57
N ARG A 79 1.72 1.10 12.44
CA ARG A 79 1.51 0.21 13.59
C ARG A 79 2.78 -0.07 14.39
N HIS A 80 3.95 -0.04 13.73
CA HIS A 80 5.24 -0.14 14.42
C HIS A 80 5.52 1.14 15.23
N ALA A 81 5.27 2.32 14.67
CA ALA A 81 5.49 3.59 15.35
C ALA A 81 4.51 3.84 16.49
N GLU A 82 3.23 3.51 16.30
CA GLU A 82 2.15 3.82 17.25
C GLU A 82 1.91 2.69 18.27
N MET A 83 2.30 1.46 17.95
CA MET A 83 2.12 0.26 18.79
C MET A 83 0.71 0.11 19.37
N PRO A 84 -0.37 0.23 18.56
CA PRO A 84 -1.74 0.23 19.06
C PRO A 84 -2.06 -1.06 19.80
N GLU A 85 -2.79 -0.91 20.92
CA GLU A 85 -3.22 -2.02 21.74
C GLU A 85 -4.13 -2.99 20.94
N GLY A 86 -4.00 -4.28 21.18
CA GLY A 86 -4.76 -5.32 20.46
C GLY A 86 -4.25 -5.66 19.06
N SER A 87 -3.37 -4.85 18.46
CA SER A 87 -2.83 -5.08 17.12
C SER A 87 -1.95 -6.34 17.06
N TYR A 88 -2.24 -7.21 16.10
CA TYR A 88 -1.38 -8.37 15.80
C TYR A 88 0.03 -7.94 15.36
N THR A 89 0.12 -6.91 14.51
CA THR A 89 1.40 -6.34 14.05
C THR A 89 2.26 -5.87 15.23
N SER A 90 1.66 -5.13 16.18
CA SER A 90 2.35 -4.69 17.41
C SER A 90 2.83 -5.86 18.25
N LYS A 91 2.04 -6.93 18.35
CA LYS A 91 2.45 -8.17 19.06
C LYS A 91 3.65 -8.84 18.39
N LEU A 92 3.74 -8.83 17.06
CA LEU A 92 4.90 -9.35 16.33
C LEU A 92 6.16 -8.54 16.62
N PHE A 93 6.10 -7.21 16.53
CA PHE A 93 7.24 -6.35 16.88
C PHE A 93 7.71 -6.54 18.32
N ASN A 94 6.80 -6.66 19.28
CA ASN A 94 7.12 -6.93 20.68
C ASN A 94 7.82 -8.29 20.88
N ARG A 95 7.56 -9.27 20.03
CA ARG A 95 8.21 -10.58 20.08
C ARG A 95 9.58 -10.59 19.41
N GLY A 96 9.93 -9.55 18.67
CA GLY A 96 11.22 -9.32 18.05
C GLY A 96 11.46 -10.08 16.75
N VAL A 97 12.58 -9.75 16.11
CA VAL A 97 12.96 -10.21 14.76
C VAL A 97 12.95 -11.73 14.62
N ASN A 98 13.44 -12.46 15.65
CA ASN A 98 13.48 -13.93 15.57
C ASN A 98 12.10 -14.57 15.40
N LYS A 99 11.09 -14.04 16.09
CA LYS A 99 9.70 -14.55 15.94
C LYS A 99 9.09 -14.15 14.61
N ILE A 100 9.38 -12.95 14.13
CA ILE A 100 8.93 -12.49 12.81
C ILE A 100 9.57 -13.37 11.71
N ALA A 101 10.87 -13.60 11.77
CA ALA A 101 11.59 -14.46 10.83
C ALA A 101 11.08 -15.92 10.85
N GLN A 102 10.78 -16.45 12.04
CA GLN A 102 10.13 -17.76 12.17
C GLN A 102 8.80 -17.80 11.40
N LYS A 103 7.96 -16.77 11.54
CA LYS A 103 6.66 -16.71 10.80
C LYS A 103 6.88 -16.67 9.30
N VAL A 104 7.84 -15.90 8.79
CA VAL A 104 8.15 -15.92 7.34
C VAL A 104 8.51 -17.33 6.88
N GLY A 105 9.29 -18.09 7.65
CA GLY A 105 9.64 -19.48 7.33
C GLY A 105 8.43 -20.42 7.37
N GLU A 106 7.56 -20.30 8.37
CA GLU A 106 6.32 -21.10 8.49
C GLU A 106 5.44 -20.90 7.26
N GLU A 107 5.08 -19.65 6.93
CA GLU A 107 4.20 -19.32 5.81
C GLU A 107 4.81 -19.70 4.44
N ALA A 108 6.14 -19.61 4.30
CA ALA A 108 6.82 -20.08 3.09
C ALA A 108 6.67 -21.58 2.90
N VAL A 109 6.81 -22.38 3.96
CA VAL A 109 6.64 -23.84 3.91
C VAL A 109 5.17 -24.20 3.62
N GLU A 110 4.21 -23.54 4.26
CA GLU A 110 2.79 -23.75 4.05
C GLU A 110 2.39 -23.40 2.61
N THR A 111 2.87 -22.28 2.07
CA THR A 111 2.69 -21.94 0.65
C THR A 111 3.18 -23.05 -0.29
N VAL A 112 4.37 -23.62 -0.02
CA VAL A 112 4.93 -24.71 -0.85
C VAL A 112 4.10 -25.99 -0.75
N ILE A 113 3.64 -26.36 0.44
CA ILE A 113 2.80 -27.53 0.68
C ILE A 113 1.50 -27.42 -0.15
N GLU A 114 0.80 -26.29 -0.05
CA GLU A 114 -0.45 -26.07 -0.76
C GLU A 114 -0.26 -25.99 -2.29
N ALA A 115 0.86 -25.43 -2.75
CA ALA A 115 1.21 -25.43 -4.16
C ALA A 115 1.43 -26.85 -4.71
N VAL A 116 2.17 -27.69 -3.97
CA VAL A 116 2.42 -29.10 -4.35
C VAL A 116 1.13 -29.94 -4.29
N ALA A 117 0.26 -29.66 -3.32
CA ALA A 117 -1.04 -30.29 -3.20
C ALA A 117 -2.04 -29.86 -4.31
N GLY A 118 -1.73 -28.83 -5.09
CA GLY A 118 -2.62 -28.30 -6.11
C GLY A 118 -3.80 -27.48 -5.55
N ASN A 119 -3.76 -27.13 -4.29
CA ASN A 119 -4.79 -26.35 -3.61
C ASN A 119 -4.57 -24.85 -3.85
N ARG A 120 -5.08 -24.33 -4.96
CA ARG A 120 -4.87 -22.95 -5.39
C ARG A 120 -5.36 -21.93 -4.36
N GLU A 121 -6.51 -22.16 -3.74
CA GLU A 121 -7.11 -21.21 -2.80
C GLU A 121 -6.28 -21.10 -1.53
N ALA A 122 -5.92 -22.22 -0.91
CA ALA A 122 -5.05 -22.24 0.27
C ALA A 122 -3.64 -21.70 -0.05
N MET A 123 -3.08 -22.04 -1.21
CA MET A 123 -1.78 -21.50 -1.64
C MET A 123 -1.80 -19.96 -1.70
N VAL A 124 -2.86 -19.34 -2.25
CA VAL A 124 -2.99 -17.88 -2.29
C VAL A 124 -3.13 -17.29 -0.89
N TYR A 125 -3.84 -17.98 -0.01
CA TYR A 125 -3.99 -17.57 1.39
C TYR A 125 -2.61 -17.56 2.10
N GLU A 126 -1.89 -18.67 2.08
CA GLU A 126 -0.58 -18.78 2.74
C GLU A 126 0.48 -17.85 2.11
N ALA A 127 0.46 -17.69 0.77
CA ALA A 127 1.33 -16.75 0.09
C ALA A 127 1.05 -15.28 0.50
N SER A 128 -0.20 -14.96 0.82
CA SER A 128 -0.58 -13.63 1.32
C SER A 128 -0.04 -13.40 2.73
N ASP A 129 -0.11 -14.42 3.60
CA ASP A 129 0.47 -14.36 4.93
C ASP A 129 2.01 -14.30 4.90
N LEU A 130 2.63 -15.02 3.96
CA LEU A 130 4.07 -14.91 3.70
C LEU A 130 4.47 -13.47 3.34
N ILE A 131 3.78 -12.84 2.39
CA ILE A 131 4.05 -11.44 2.00
C ILE A 131 3.83 -10.50 3.19
N TYR A 132 2.76 -10.68 3.95
CA TYR A 132 2.51 -9.86 5.14
C TYR A 132 3.65 -9.97 6.16
N HIS A 133 4.07 -11.17 6.54
CA HIS A 133 5.13 -11.38 7.51
C HIS A 133 6.50 -10.93 6.97
N LEU A 134 6.74 -11.04 5.66
CA LEU A 134 7.93 -10.50 5.01
C LEU A 134 7.98 -8.96 5.13
N LEU A 135 6.88 -8.25 4.90
CA LEU A 135 6.82 -6.80 5.09
C LEU A 135 7.10 -6.38 6.54
N VAL A 136 6.58 -7.15 7.51
CA VAL A 136 6.86 -6.92 8.93
C VAL A 136 8.35 -7.16 9.25
N LEU A 137 8.97 -8.19 8.65
CA LEU A 137 10.40 -8.47 8.82
C LEU A 137 11.26 -7.36 8.20
N LEU A 138 10.92 -6.89 7.00
CA LEU A 138 11.62 -5.77 6.35
C LEU A 138 11.59 -4.53 7.25
N GLU A 139 10.43 -4.14 7.73
CA GLU A 139 10.30 -3.01 8.66
C GLU A 139 11.11 -3.20 9.94
N ALA A 140 11.06 -4.39 10.54
CA ALA A 140 11.81 -4.72 11.77
C ALA A 140 13.35 -4.69 11.56
N THR A 141 13.81 -4.78 10.32
CA THR A 141 15.24 -4.78 9.96
C THR A 141 15.68 -3.48 9.27
N GLY A 142 14.80 -2.48 9.19
CA GLY A 142 15.08 -1.20 8.56
C GLY A 142 15.13 -1.24 7.03
N CYS A 143 14.52 -2.28 6.42
CA CYS A 143 14.38 -2.42 4.98
C CYS A 143 12.93 -2.10 4.54
N SER A 144 12.73 -1.95 3.23
CA SER A 144 11.44 -1.65 2.63
C SER A 144 11.19 -2.48 1.38
N ILE A 145 9.94 -2.47 0.90
CA ILE A 145 9.62 -3.08 -0.40
C ILE A 145 10.36 -2.40 -1.55
N ALA A 146 10.66 -1.10 -1.42
CA ALA A 146 11.43 -0.36 -2.43
C ALA A 146 12.86 -0.89 -2.56
N ASP A 147 13.49 -1.35 -1.47
CA ASP A 147 14.82 -1.96 -1.52
C ASP A 147 14.79 -3.29 -2.29
N LEU A 148 13.73 -4.09 -2.08
CA LEU A 148 13.53 -5.34 -2.83
C LEU A 148 13.28 -5.06 -4.32
N GLU A 149 12.43 -4.09 -4.63
CA GLU A 149 12.14 -3.69 -6.01
C GLU A 149 13.41 -3.19 -6.72
N ALA A 150 14.22 -2.37 -6.06
CA ALA A 150 15.49 -1.87 -6.60
C ALA A 150 16.45 -3.02 -6.89
N GLU A 151 16.58 -3.99 -5.98
CA GLU A 151 17.46 -5.15 -6.18
C GLU A 151 16.94 -6.06 -7.30
N LEU A 152 15.62 -6.29 -7.38
CA LEU A 152 15.03 -7.05 -8.47
C LEU A 152 15.23 -6.36 -9.82
N ALA A 153 15.03 -5.05 -9.89
CA ALA A 153 15.28 -4.27 -11.10
C ALA A 153 16.75 -4.35 -11.55
N ARG A 154 17.69 -4.24 -10.60
CA ARG A 154 19.12 -4.37 -10.87
C ARG A 154 19.51 -5.74 -11.46
N ARG A 155 18.81 -6.81 -11.08
CA ARG A 155 19.08 -8.17 -11.62
C ARG A 155 18.45 -8.43 -12.99
N HIS A 156 17.50 -7.61 -13.40
CA HIS A 156 16.72 -7.80 -14.62
C HIS A 156 16.88 -6.65 -15.64
N SER A 157 17.89 -5.78 -15.42
CA SER A 157 18.30 -4.72 -16.33
C SER A 157 19.36 -5.20 -17.33
#